data_e079dc8e9b9a3e8eb00b42cf6873b6ca
#
_entry.id   e079dc8e9b9a3e8eb00b42cf6873b6ca
#
_cell.length_a   1.000
_cell.length_b   1.000
_cell.length_c   1.000
_cell.angle_alpha   90.00
_cell.angle_beta   90.00
_cell.angle_gamma   90.00
#
_symmetry.space_group_name_H-M   'P 1'
#
loop_
_entity.id
_entity.type
_entity.pdbx_description
1 polymer ?
#
loop_
_entity_poly.entity_id
_entity_poly.type
_entity_poly.pdbx_seq_one_letter_code
_entity_poly.pdbx_strand_id
1 'polypeptide(L)'
;MLKELNMSIEEIEAYRKNPTPANFLKIVNEKEKEIDKQIQKLKDIKTVMQRKKAKIAFCETLQEQEIRIEECKSERLFVYPYDFSKDDISEIFSHLKDIWGIEQIRMGMGSFISLDNVYKMNFDKYEGIYTIALNKKSVPNSLIKPKGKYLCGYQKGTWDKLPALYQQMLDYANKNNLQLTGYAYEVGLNDFVISDEADYITKIVIKIQEIS
;
A
#
# COMPACT_ATOMS: atom_id res chain seq x y z
N MET A 1 -36.76 -18.73 -8.64
CA MET A 1 -35.72 -19.62 -8.11
C MET A 1 -34.41 -19.58 -8.92
N LEU A 2 -34.33 -20.08 -10.19
CA LEU A 2 -33.03 -20.09 -10.92
C LEU A 2 -32.45 -18.69 -11.19
N LYS A 3 -33.30 -17.69 -11.47
CA LYS A 3 -32.85 -16.27 -11.57
C LYS A 3 -32.36 -15.70 -10.24
N GLU A 4 -32.89 -16.12 -9.12
CA GLU A 4 -32.47 -15.70 -7.78
C GLU A 4 -31.08 -16.28 -7.42
N LEU A 5 -30.66 -17.36 -8.08
CA LEU A 5 -29.30 -17.91 -8.02
C LEU A 5 -28.30 -17.16 -8.91
N ASN A 6 -28.68 -16.01 -9.45
CA ASN A 6 -27.83 -15.18 -10.32
C ASN A 6 -27.33 -15.91 -11.58
N MET A 7 -28.17 -16.83 -12.09
CA MET A 7 -27.88 -17.57 -13.33
C MET A 7 -28.22 -16.71 -14.55
N SER A 8 -27.36 -16.73 -15.55
CA SER A 8 -27.63 -16.13 -16.86
C SER A 8 -28.74 -16.90 -17.59
N ILE A 9 -29.32 -16.31 -18.64
CA ILE A 9 -30.34 -16.95 -19.45
C ILE A 9 -29.78 -18.22 -20.08
N GLU A 10 -28.54 -18.18 -20.58
CA GLU A 10 -27.86 -19.31 -21.20
C GLU A 10 -27.64 -20.45 -20.20
N GLU A 11 -27.22 -20.12 -18.96
CA GLU A 11 -27.06 -21.12 -17.89
C GLU A 11 -28.41 -21.76 -17.51
N ILE A 12 -29.49 -21.01 -17.47
CA ILE A 12 -30.83 -21.52 -17.20
C ILE A 12 -31.30 -22.45 -18.33
N GLU A 13 -31.08 -22.08 -19.59
CA GLU A 13 -31.42 -22.91 -20.74
C GLU A 13 -30.57 -24.20 -20.77
N ALA A 14 -29.30 -24.14 -20.52
CA ALA A 14 -28.42 -25.29 -20.44
C ALA A 14 -28.85 -26.27 -19.32
N TYR A 15 -29.18 -25.75 -18.14
CA TYR A 15 -29.68 -26.57 -17.03
C TYR A 15 -31.04 -27.24 -17.39
N ARG A 16 -31.94 -26.52 -18.05
CA ARG A 16 -33.27 -27.06 -18.42
C ARG A 16 -33.21 -28.23 -19.41
N LYS A 17 -32.10 -28.35 -20.18
CA LYS A 17 -31.88 -29.49 -21.09
C LYS A 17 -31.54 -30.79 -20.34
N ASN A 18 -30.96 -30.70 -19.17
CA ASN A 18 -30.62 -31.87 -18.36
C ASN A 18 -30.72 -31.55 -16.84
N PRO A 19 -31.95 -31.42 -16.30
CA PRO A 19 -32.21 -31.00 -14.93
C PRO A 19 -32.02 -32.19 -13.96
N THR A 20 -30.78 -32.41 -13.49
CA THR A 20 -30.45 -33.44 -12.49
C THR A 20 -30.03 -32.80 -11.18
N PRO A 21 -30.23 -33.47 -10.03
CA PRO A 21 -29.68 -33.00 -8.74
C PRO A 21 -28.20 -32.72 -8.79
N ALA A 22 -27.43 -33.57 -9.46
CA ALA A 22 -25.99 -33.40 -9.60
C ALA A 22 -25.61 -32.11 -10.36
N ASN A 23 -26.30 -31.84 -11.47
CA ASN A 23 -26.08 -30.61 -12.24
C ASN A 23 -26.50 -29.37 -11.45
N PHE A 24 -27.59 -29.46 -10.69
CA PHE A 24 -28.03 -28.37 -9.82
C PHE A 24 -26.97 -28.04 -8.76
N LEU A 25 -26.50 -29.03 -8.04
CA LEU A 25 -25.47 -28.87 -7.00
C LEU A 25 -24.17 -28.30 -7.59
N LYS A 26 -23.76 -28.72 -8.78
CA LYS A 26 -22.60 -28.18 -9.47
C LYS A 26 -22.76 -26.67 -9.70
N ILE A 27 -23.89 -26.24 -10.27
CA ILE A 27 -24.19 -24.84 -10.55
C ILE A 27 -24.21 -24.02 -9.25
N VAL A 28 -24.89 -24.50 -8.21
CA VAL A 28 -24.93 -23.82 -6.89
C VAL A 28 -23.52 -23.64 -6.34
N ASN A 29 -22.68 -24.65 -6.32
CA ASN A 29 -21.30 -24.56 -5.83
C ASN A 29 -20.45 -23.56 -6.66
N GLU A 30 -20.67 -23.47 -7.97
CA GLU A 30 -19.99 -22.49 -8.82
C GLU A 30 -20.47 -21.06 -8.49
N LYS A 31 -21.78 -20.85 -8.32
CA LYS A 31 -22.36 -19.55 -7.94
C LYS A 31 -21.96 -19.10 -6.54
N GLU A 32 -21.88 -20.00 -5.57
CA GLU A 32 -21.36 -19.68 -4.24
C GLU A 32 -19.91 -19.16 -4.33
N LYS A 33 -19.05 -19.81 -5.11
CA LYS A 33 -17.67 -19.34 -5.33
C LYS A 33 -17.61 -17.97 -6.02
N GLU A 34 -18.50 -17.70 -6.96
CA GLU A 34 -18.59 -16.39 -7.61
C GLU A 34 -19.00 -15.30 -6.60
N ILE A 35 -20.02 -15.59 -5.78
CA ILE A 35 -20.50 -14.69 -4.73
C ILE A 35 -19.39 -14.43 -3.71
N ASP A 36 -18.69 -15.45 -3.26
CA ASP A 36 -17.57 -15.30 -2.31
C ASP A 36 -16.47 -14.37 -2.87
N LYS A 37 -16.15 -14.51 -4.17
CA LYS A 37 -15.20 -13.60 -4.84
C LYS A 37 -15.73 -12.15 -4.86
N GLN A 38 -17.00 -11.93 -5.11
CA GLN A 38 -17.62 -10.61 -5.09
C GLN A 38 -17.59 -10.00 -3.68
N ILE A 39 -17.95 -10.79 -2.66
CA ILE A 39 -17.90 -10.38 -1.26
C ILE A 39 -16.48 -9.98 -0.88
N GLN A 40 -15.47 -10.78 -1.27
CA GLN A 40 -14.08 -10.45 -0.98
C GLN A 40 -13.66 -9.14 -1.66
N LYS A 41 -14.02 -8.96 -2.92
CA LYS A 41 -13.75 -7.71 -3.67
C LYS A 41 -14.36 -6.48 -2.99
N LEU A 42 -15.62 -6.58 -2.54
CA LEU A 42 -16.30 -5.50 -1.83
C LEU A 42 -15.63 -5.19 -0.47
N LYS A 43 -15.18 -6.22 0.26
CA LYS A 43 -14.41 -6.05 1.50
C LYS A 43 -13.09 -5.33 1.25
N ASP A 44 -12.38 -5.68 0.19
CA ASP A 44 -11.11 -5.04 -0.19
C ASP A 44 -11.34 -3.55 -0.53
N ILE A 45 -12.36 -3.23 -1.33
CA ILE A 45 -12.75 -1.86 -1.65
C ILE A 45 -13.09 -1.08 -0.38
N LYS A 46 -13.90 -1.64 0.52
CA LYS A 46 -14.25 -1.01 1.80
C LYS A 46 -13.00 -0.71 2.64
N THR A 47 -12.05 -1.62 2.67
CA THR A 47 -10.76 -1.44 3.38
C THR A 47 -9.96 -0.29 2.79
N VAL A 48 -9.87 -0.18 1.47
CA VAL A 48 -9.22 0.94 0.78
C VAL A 48 -9.88 2.27 1.16
N MET A 49 -11.21 2.33 1.08
CA MET A 49 -11.97 3.55 1.42
C MET A 49 -11.75 3.98 2.88
N GLN A 50 -11.79 3.03 3.82
CA GLN A 50 -11.57 3.31 5.23
C GLN A 50 -10.16 3.86 5.50
N ARG A 51 -9.14 3.26 4.86
CA ARG A 51 -7.75 3.73 4.99
C ARG A 51 -7.56 5.12 4.38
N LYS A 52 -8.14 5.40 3.21
CA LYS A 52 -8.09 6.73 2.60
C LYS A 52 -8.78 7.77 3.46
N LYS A 53 -9.98 7.47 3.98
CA LYS A 53 -10.68 8.37 4.93
C LYS A 53 -9.83 8.68 6.16
N ALA A 54 -9.21 7.67 6.77
CA ALA A 54 -8.34 7.86 7.93
C ALA A 54 -7.09 8.70 7.60
N LYS A 55 -6.49 8.50 6.41
CA LYS A 55 -5.36 9.33 5.94
C LYS A 55 -5.75 10.79 5.80
N ILE A 56 -6.90 11.11 5.19
CA ILE A 56 -7.36 12.51 5.02
C ILE A 56 -7.56 13.16 6.39
N ALA A 57 -8.33 12.51 7.28
CA ALA A 57 -8.56 13.04 8.62
C ALA A 57 -7.25 13.28 9.39
N PHE A 58 -6.26 12.41 9.17
CA PHE A 58 -4.94 12.58 9.74
C PHE A 58 -4.18 13.77 9.12
N CYS A 59 -4.24 13.96 7.80
CA CYS A 59 -3.60 15.08 7.11
C CYS A 59 -4.09 16.45 7.62
N GLU A 60 -5.37 16.54 8.00
CA GLU A 60 -5.96 17.76 8.58
C GLU A 60 -5.36 18.14 9.94
N THR A 61 -4.71 17.19 10.63
CA THR A 61 -4.08 17.40 11.94
C THR A 61 -2.59 17.76 11.83
N LEU A 62 -1.99 17.64 10.64
CA LEU A 62 -0.56 17.86 10.43
C LEU A 62 -0.22 19.34 10.24
N GLN A 63 0.91 19.72 10.80
CA GLN A 63 1.57 21.01 10.48
C GLN A 63 2.33 20.88 9.15
N GLU A 64 2.81 22.00 8.62
CA GLU A 64 3.55 22.03 7.34
C GLU A 64 4.77 21.11 7.32
N GLN A 65 5.45 21.01 8.46
CA GLN A 65 6.55 20.08 8.68
C GLN A 65 6.52 19.60 10.13
N GLU A 66 6.61 18.29 10.31
CA GLU A 66 6.52 17.69 11.65
C GLU A 66 7.39 16.44 11.75
N ILE A 67 8.09 16.27 12.88
CA ILE A 67 8.86 15.06 13.22
C ILE A 67 8.40 14.56 14.58
N ARG A 68 8.04 13.26 14.65
CA ARG A 68 7.60 12.63 15.88
C ARG A 68 7.87 11.13 15.91
N ILE A 69 7.82 10.54 17.09
CA ILE A 69 7.92 9.09 17.28
C ILE A 69 6.51 8.50 17.32
N GLU A 70 6.25 7.47 16.51
CA GLU A 70 4.99 6.76 16.47
C GLU A 70 5.19 5.26 16.69
N GLU A 71 4.23 4.62 17.34
CA GLU A 71 4.19 3.16 17.39
C GLU A 71 3.44 2.61 16.17
N CYS A 72 4.15 1.87 15.34
CA CYS A 72 3.61 1.26 14.14
C CYS A 72 3.33 -0.23 14.34
N LYS A 73 2.22 -0.70 13.75
CA LYS A 73 1.90 -2.13 13.68
C LYS A 73 2.79 -2.83 12.65
N SER A 74 2.92 -4.15 12.79
CA SER A 74 3.55 -4.94 11.74
C SER A 74 2.70 -4.92 10.47
N GLU A 75 3.33 -4.68 9.33
CA GLU A 75 2.69 -4.63 8.02
C GLU A 75 3.47 -5.51 7.03
N ARG A 76 2.73 -6.29 6.24
CA ARG A 76 3.32 -6.95 5.09
C ARG A 76 3.28 -5.98 3.91
N LEU A 77 4.42 -5.83 3.27
CA LEU A 77 4.59 -5.00 2.09
C LEU A 77 4.83 -5.91 0.88
N PHE A 78 4.15 -5.67 -0.22
CA PHE A 78 4.56 -6.16 -1.52
C PHE A 78 5.55 -5.16 -2.09
N VAL A 79 6.70 -5.65 -2.51
CA VAL A 79 7.79 -4.81 -2.99
C VAL A 79 8.13 -5.15 -4.44
N TYR A 80 8.57 -4.15 -5.18
CA TYR A 80 9.04 -4.28 -6.54
C TYR A 80 10.29 -3.43 -6.72
N PRO A 81 11.41 -4.01 -7.19
CA PRO A 81 12.61 -3.23 -7.52
C PRO A 81 12.27 -2.18 -8.58
N TYR A 82 12.68 -0.94 -8.35
CA TYR A 82 12.42 0.17 -9.26
C TYR A 82 13.55 1.18 -9.20
N ASP A 83 14.12 1.51 -10.35
CA ASP A 83 15.15 2.54 -10.49
C ASP A 83 14.53 3.80 -11.08
N PHE A 84 14.29 4.80 -10.24
CA PHE A 84 13.65 6.07 -10.62
C PHE A 84 14.41 6.84 -11.72
N SER A 85 15.67 6.50 -11.96
CA SER A 85 16.50 7.15 -12.99
C SER A 85 16.41 6.48 -14.38
N LYS A 86 15.91 5.23 -14.45
CA LYS A 86 15.96 4.40 -15.65
C LYS A 86 14.61 3.86 -16.09
N ASP A 87 13.73 3.59 -15.13
CA ASP A 87 12.48 2.88 -15.41
C ASP A 87 11.35 3.86 -15.74
N ASP A 88 10.55 3.55 -16.77
CA ASP A 88 9.32 4.28 -17.05
C ASP A 88 8.21 3.83 -16.11
N ILE A 89 7.68 4.79 -15.35
CA ILE A 89 6.63 4.53 -14.37
C ILE A 89 5.35 3.99 -15.03
N SER A 90 5.04 4.37 -16.26
CA SER A 90 3.84 3.94 -16.98
C SER A 90 3.90 2.46 -17.34
N GLU A 91 5.07 1.99 -17.79
CA GLU A 91 5.31 0.58 -18.11
C GLU A 91 5.25 -0.27 -16.85
N ILE A 92 5.86 0.20 -15.77
CA ILE A 92 5.85 -0.48 -14.47
C ILE A 92 4.43 -0.56 -13.90
N PHE A 93 3.62 0.49 -13.99
CA PHE A 93 2.23 0.46 -13.54
C PHE A 93 1.41 -0.62 -14.23
N SER A 94 1.59 -0.79 -15.55
CA SER A 94 0.92 -1.87 -16.29
C SER A 94 1.33 -3.24 -15.76
N HIS A 95 2.63 -3.46 -15.56
CA HIS A 95 3.15 -4.72 -15.04
C HIS A 95 2.70 -5.01 -13.59
N LEU A 96 2.73 -4.01 -12.71
CA LEU A 96 2.27 -4.16 -11.33
C LEU A 96 0.78 -4.47 -11.22
N LYS A 97 -0.03 -3.96 -12.14
CA LYS A 97 -1.46 -4.27 -12.22
C LYS A 97 -1.71 -5.77 -12.43
N ASP A 98 -0.85 -6.43 -13.22
CA ASP A 98 -0.95 -7.86 -13.48
C ASP A 98 -0.48 -8.69 -12.26
N ILE A 99 0.58 -8.26 -11.57
CA ILE A 99 1.17 -8.96 -10.43
C ILE A 99 0.36 -8.73 -9.14
N TRP A 100 0.06 -7.47 -8.82
CA TRP A 100 -0.57 -7.09 -7.56
C TRP A 100 -2.10 -7.00 -7.65
N GLY A 101 -2.62 -6.68 -8.83
CA GLY A 101 -4.03 -6.37 -9.06
C GLY A 101 -4.38 -4.92 -8.74
N ILE A 102 -5.43 -4.44 -9.38
CA ILE A 102 -5.82 -3.02 -9.33
C ILE A 102 -6.22 -2.55 -7.92
N GLU A 103 -6.89 -3.41 -7.14
CA GLU A 103 -7.30 -3.07 -5.78
C GLU A 103 -6.10 -2.90 -4.85
N GLN A 104 -5.03 -3.67 -5.07
CA GLN A 104 -3.79 -3.54 -4.34
C GLN A 104 -3.09 -2.21 -4.67
N ILE A 105 -3.02 -1.83 -5.93
CA ILE A 105 -2.46 -0.54 -6.37
C ILE A 105 -3.25 0.63 -5.78
N ARG A 106 -4.57 0.52 -5.70
CA ARG A 106 -5.45 1.54 -5.09
C ARG A 106 -5.22 1.77 -3.59
N MET A 107 -4.49 0.86 -2.92
CA MET A 107 -4.04 1.08 -1.54
C MET A 107 -3.07 2.26 -1.40
N GLY A 108 -2.48 2.67 -2.50
CA GLY A 108 -1.37 3.60 -2.57
C GLY A 108 -0.04 2.87 -2.64
N MET A 109 0.89 3.50 -3.29
CA MET A 109 2.27 3.04 -3.40
C MET A 109 3.19 4.02 -2.68
N GLY A 110 4.31 3.50 -2.23
CA GLY A 110 5.39 4.28 -1.67
C GLY A 110 6.72 3.78 -2.22
N SER A 111 7.78 4.46 -1.88
CA SER A 111 9.17 4.10 -2.16
C SER A 111 9.89 3.71 -0.88
N PHE A 112 10.97 2.96 -1.01
CA PHE A 112 11.83 2.64 0.13
C PHE A 112 13.29 2.71 -0.25
N ILE A 113 14.09 3.19 0.70
CA ILE A 113 15.51 3.47 0.54
C ILE A 113 16.28 2.91 1.75
N SER A 114 17.47 2.36 1.53
CA SER A 114 18.31 1.87 2.62
C SER A 114 18.83 3.02 3.49
N LEU A 115 19.00 2.76 4.77
CA LEU A 115 19.60 3.75 5.67
C LEU A 115 21.03 4.13 5.27
N ASP A 116 21.78 3.23 4.66
CA ASP A 116 23.11 3.55 4.14
C ASP A 116 23.07 4.66 3.09
N ASN A 117 22.08 4.63 2.20
CA ASN A 117 21.87 5.68 1.21
C ASN A 117 21.34 6.97 1.87
N VAL A 118 20.47 6.86 2.87
CA VAL A 118 19.96 8.02 3.63
C VAL A 118 21.12 8.72 4.37
N TYR A 119 21.97 7.99 5.08
CA TYR A 119 23.14 8.58 5.77
C TYR A 119 24.15 9.25 4.83
N LYS A 120 24.24 8.75 3.58
CA LYS A 120 25.07 9.34 2.53
C LYS A 120 24.36 10.47 1.76
N MET A 121 23.13 10.78 2.09
CA MET A 121 22.26 11.71 1.35
C MET A 121 22.16 11.35 -0.15
N ASN A 122 22.20 10.06 -0.47
CA ASN A 122 22.17 9.54 -1.84
C ASN A 122 20.74 9.11 -2.22
N PHE A 123 19.93 10.07 -2.60
CA PHE A 123 18.52 9.87 -2.96
C PHE A 123 18.31 9.48 -4.44
N ASP A 124 19.37 9.21 -5.19
CA ASP A 124 19.28 8.66 -6.55
C ASP A 124 19.13 7.13 -6.56
N LYS A 125 19.32 6.48 -5.40
CA LYS A 125 19.34 5.01 -5.27
C LYS A 125 18.31 4.52 -4.28
N TYR A 126 17.08 4.39 -4.74
CA TYR A 126 16.03 3.66 -4.04
C TYR A 126 16.14 2.16 -4.29
N GLU A 127 15.75 1.34 -3.34
CA GLU A 127 15.63 -0.11 -3.51
C GLU A 127 14.37 -0.50 -4.29
N GLY A 128 13.38 0.38 -4.35
CA GLY A 128 12.19 0.15 -5.14
C GLY A 128 10.94 0.81 -4.59
N ILE A 129 9.81 0.29 -5.06
CA ILE A 129 8.48 0.72 -4.65
C ILE A 129 7.78 -0.38 -3.85
N TYR A 130 6.81 0.02 -3.02
CA TYR A 130 6.03 -0.92 -2.22
C TYR A 130 4.55 -0.52 -2.13
N THR A 131 3.72 -1.48 -1.73
CA THR A 131 2.34 -1.26 -1.31
C THR A 131 2.02 -2.13 -0.09
N ILE A 132 1.11 -1.67 0.77
CA ILE A 132 0.70 -2.45 1.96
C ILE A 132 -0.27 -3.54 1.53
N ALA A 133 0.04 -4.81 1.82
CA ALA A 133 -0.79 -5.94 1.43
C ALA A 133 -2.23 -5.81 1.96
N LEU A 134 -3.20 -5.95 1.07
CA LEU A 134 -4.64 -5.96 1.40
C LEU A 134 -5.06 -7.27 2.06
N ASN A 135 -4.48 -8.36 1.61
CA ASN A 135 -4.84 -9.71 2.02
C ASN A 135 -3.60 -10.58 2.23
N LYS A 136 -3.82 -11.82 2.70
CA LYS A 136 -2.75 -12.77 2.98
C LYS A 136 -2.25 -13.53 1.75
N LYS A 137 -2.60 -13.10 0.52
CA LYS A 137 -2.08 -13.76 -0.68
C LYS A 137 -0.55 -13.74 -0.63
N SER A 138 0.05 -14.88 -0.95
CA SER A 138 1.50 -14.95 -1.13
C SER A 138 1.82 -14.31 -2.48
N VAL A 139 2.62 -13.26 -2.45
CA VAL A 139 3.18 -12.63 -3.65
C VAL A 139 4.69 -12.83 -3.57
N PRO A 140 5.34 -13.22 -4.66
CA PRO A 140 6.79 -13.17 -4.74
C PRO A 140 7.25 -11.76 -4.34
N ASN A 141 8.35 -11.65 -3.63
CA ASN A 141 8.90 -10.38 -3.16
C ASN A 141 7.97 -9.63 -2.17
N SER A 142 7.80 -10.20 -1.01
CA SER A 142 7.17 -9.51 0.12
C SER A 142 8.16 -9.25 1.24
N LEU A 143 8.03 -8.09 1.89
CA LEU A 143 8.81 -7.66 3.04
C LEU A 143 7.88 -7.48 4.24
N ILE A 144 8.37 -7.79 5.44
CA ILE A 144 7.66 -7.47 6.67
C ILE A 144 8.27 -6.19 7.26
N LYS A 145 7.48 -5.14 7.31
CA LYS A 145 7.77 -3.97 8.14
C LYS A 145 7.38 -4.33 9.57
N PRO A 146 8.34 -4.49 10.49
CA PRO A 146 8.05 -5.02 11.82
C PRO A 146 7.25 -4.02 12.67
N LYS A 147 6.55 -4.54 13.69
CA LYS A 147 5.98 -3.70 14.75
C LYS A 147 7.09 -3.00 15.53
N GLY A 148 6.83 -1.82 16.07
CA GLY A 148 7.72 -1.11 16.97
C GLY A 148 7.62 0.40 16.84
N LYS A 149 8.56 1.11 17.48
CA LYS A 149 8.66 2.57 17.39
C LYS A 149 9.37 2.98 16.12
N TYR A 150 8.84 4.01 15.48
CA TYR A 150 9.37 4.59 14.26
C TYR A 150 9.53 6.10 14.43
N LEU A 151 10.62 6.63 13.93
CA LEU A 151 10.77 8.06 13.70
C LEU A 151 9.99 8.39 12.42
N CYS A 152 9.01 9.27 12.54
CA CYS A 152 8.13 9.68 11.46
C CYS A 152 8.38 11.15 11.14
N GLY A 153 8.62 11.44 9.85
CA GLY A 153 8.71 12.79 9.32
C GLY A 153 7.56 13.05 8.34
N TYR A 154 7.04 14.25 8.34
CA TYR A 154 5.97 14.72 7.47
C TYR A 154 6.41 15.98 6.77
N GLN A 155 6.19 16.06 5.46
CA GLN A 155 6.51 17.23 4.65
C GLN A 155 5.34 17.57 3.73
N LYS A 156 4.87 18.80 3.78
CA LYS A 156 3.94 19.36 2.81
C LYS A 156 4.72 19.98 1.65
N GLY A 157 4.28 19.70 0.42
CA GLY A 157 4.87 20.20 -0.83
C GLY A 157 5.59 19.11 -1.63
N THR A 158 6.39 19.55 -2.57
CA THR A 158 7.09 18.73 -3.57
C THR A 158 8.22 17.89 -2.99
N TRP A 159 8.62 16.85 -3.70
CA TRP A 159 9.62 15.85 -3.25
C TRP A 159 11.04 16.39 -3.13
N ASP A 160 11.37 17.50 -3.79
CA ASP A 160 12.66 18.19 -3.66
C ASP A 160 12.96 18.67 -2.24
N LYS A 161 11.91 18.76 -1.38
CA LYS A 161 12.04 19.10 0.04
C LYS A 161 12.42 17.91 0.92
N LEU A 162 12.30 16.66 0.43
CA LEU A 162 12.54 15.47 1.24
C LEU A 162 13.99 15.32 1.74
N PRO A 163 15.05 15.66 0.97
CA PRO A 163 16.41 15.67 1.51
C PRO A 163 16.58 16.52 2.76
N ALA A 164 15.96 17.68 2.81
CA ALA A 164 15.99 18.54 3.99
C ALA A 164 15.25 17.91 5.19
N LEU A 165 14.10 17.28 4.95
CA LEU A 165 13.40 16.53 5.99
C LEU A 165 14.22 15.35 6.51
N TYR A 166 14.88 14.60 5.64
CA TYR A 166 15.78 13.53 6.05
C TYR A 166 16.90 14.03 6.95
N GLN A 167 17.56 15.13 6.59
CA GLN A 167 18.60 15.72 7.44
C GLN A 167 18.05 16.07 8.82
N GLN A 168 16.89 16.71 8.90
CA GLN A 168 16.26 17.07 10.17
C GLN A 168 15.87 15.83 11.00
N MET A 169 15.40 14.75 10.34
CA MET A 169 15.11 13.48 11.01
C MET A 169 16.39 12.84 11.59
N LEU A 170 17.50 12.88 10.86
CA LEU A 170 18.79 12.38 11.35
C LEU A 170 19.31 13.25 12.52
N ASP A 171 19.19 14.56 12.45
CA ASP A 171 19.57 15.48 13.54
C ASP A 171 18.69 15.24 14.77
N TYR A 172 17.38 15.04 14.59
CA TYR A 172 16.47 14.67 15.66
C TYR A 172 16.86 13.34 16.31
N ALA A 173 17.19 12.32 15.51
CA ALA A 173 17.62 11.03 16.00
C ALA A 173 18.91 11.15 16.82
N ASN A 174 19.92 11.87 16.31
CA ASN A 174 21.17 12.12 17.01
C ASN A 174 20.97 12.86 18.34
N LYS A 175 20.17 13.93 18.33
CA LYS A 175 19.88 14.73 19.54
C LYS A 175 19.16 13.90 20.64
N ASN A 176 18.36 12.92 20.25
CA ASN A 176 17.59 12.08 21.17
C ASN A 176 18.24 10.71 21.40
N ASN A 177 19.48 10.48 20.96
CA ASN A 177 20.21 9.21 21.06
C ASN A 177 19.41 8.00 20.49
N LEU A 178 18.69 8.21 19.39
CA LEU A 178 17.93 7.16 18.73
C LEU A 178 18.81 6.44 17.69
N GLN A 179 18.88 5.13 17.78
CA GLN A 179 19.49 4.31 16.73
C GLN A 179 18.42 3.93 15.70
N LEU A 180 18.64 4.32 14.45
CA LEU A 180 17.75 3.98 13.34
C LEU A 180 18.21 2.68 12.68
N THR A 181 17.27 1.88 12.15
CA THR A 181 17.57 0.59 11.52
C THR A 181 16.64 0.28 10.34
N GLY A 182 17.12 -0.56 9.41
CA GLY A 182 16.37 -1.08 8.28
C GLY A 182 16.30 -0.11 7.11
N TYR A 183 15.09 0.19 6.67
CA TYR A 183 14.81 1.08 5.54
C TYR A 183 14.04 2.32 6.00
N ALA A 184 14.22 3.41 5.27
CA ALA A 184 13.25 4.49 5.27
C ALA A 184 12.14 4.19 4.24
N TYR A 185 10.90 4.33 4.64
CA TYR A 185 9.72 4.14 3.80
C TYR A 185 9.04 5.48 3.59
N GLU A 186 8.81 5.84 2.34
CA GLU A 186 8.12 7.05 1.94
C GLU A 186 6.75 6.72 1.36
N VAL A 187 5.74 7.52 1.69
CA VAL A 187 4.38 7.33 1.14
C VAL A 187 3.62 8.64 1.10
N GLY A 188 2.93 8.89 -0.01
CA GLY A 188 1.94 9.95 -0.10
C GLY A 188 0.73 9.66 0.78
N LEU A 189 0.25 10.68 1.47
CA LEU A 189 -0.91 10.55 2.34
C LEU A 189 -2.20 10.98 1.66
N ASN A 190 -2.16 11.98 0.78
CA ASN A 190 -3.32 12.67 0.19
C ASN A 190 -3.28 12.79 -1.35
N ASP A 191 -2.46 12.03 -2.03
CA ASP A 191 -2.27 12.01 -3.49
C ASP A 191 -3.56 11.91 -4.32
N PHE A 192 -4.62 11.36 -3.73
CA PHE A 192 -5.91 11.12 -4.38
C PHE A 192 -6.95 12.24 -4.19
N VAL A 193 -6.64 13.33 -3.47
CA VAL A 193 -7.58 14.42 -3.16
C VAL A 193 -7.00 15.82 -3.37
N ILE A 194 -5.77 15.92 -3.84
CA ILE A 194 -5.11 17.21 -4.10
C ILE A 194 -5.19 17.57 -5.58
N SER A 195 -5.25 18.86 -5.86
CA SER A 195 -5.15 19.44 -7.20
C SER A 195 -3.87 20.25 -7.39
N ASP A 196 -3.15 20.56 -6.31
CA ASP A 196 -1.90 21.30 -6.31
C ASP A 196 -0.82 20.46 -5.62
N GLU A 197 0.34 20.33 -6.25
CA GLU A 197 1.50 19.63 -5.68
C GLU A 197 2.01 20.28 -4.39
N ALA A 198 1.76 21.56 -4.21
CA ALA A 198 2.08 22.27 -2.97
C ALA A 198 1.31 21.74 -1.75
N ASP A 199 0.16 21.11 -1.97
CA ASP A 199 -0.64 20.47 -0.90
C ASP A 199 -0.31 18.99 -0.67
N TYR A 200 0.60 18.42 -1.46
CA TYR A 200 1.01 17.03 -1.31
C TYR A 200 1.68 16.81 0.05
N ILE A 201 1.33 15.73 0.72
CA ILE A 201 1.93 15.37 2.01
C ILE A 201 2.63 14.03 1.87
N THR A 202 3.96 14.05 2.05
CA THR A 202 4.77 12.84 2.16
C THR A 202 5.01 12.50 3.62
N LYS A 203 4.82 11.24 3.97
CA LYS A 203 5.26 10.65 5.24
C LYS A 203 6.50 9.82 5.01
N ILE A 204 7.55 10.04 5.81
CA ILE A 204 8.75 9.19 5.91
C ILE A 204 8.68 8.45 7.24
N VAL A 205 8.98 7.15 7.25
CA VAL A 205 9.08 6.38 8.50
C VAL A 205 10.35 5.55 8.52
N ILE A 206 11.10 5.62 9.62
CA ILE A 206 12.35 4.87 9.85
C ILE A 206 12.25 4.17 11.19
N LYS A 207 12.53 2.86 11.23
CA LYS A 207 12.43 2.10 12.47
C LYS A 207 13.50 2.53 13.47
N ILE A 208 13.10 2.72 14.72
CA ILE A 208 14.01 2.91 15.84
C ILE A 208 14.39 1.53 16.37
N GLN A 209 15.68 1.28 16.56
CA GLN A 209 16.18 0.06 17.16
C GLN A 209 15.79 0.03 18.64
N GLU A 210 15.11 -1.03 19.06
CA GLU A 210 14.87 -1.26 20.49
C GLU A 210 16.17 -1.74 21.12
N ILE A 211 16.65 -1.02 22.13
CA ILE A 211 17.78 -1.46 22.95
C ILE A 211 17.21 -2.54 23.86
N SER A 212 17.71 -3.77 23.70
CA SER A 212 17.37 -4.93 24.55
C SER A 212 17.91 -4.76 25.93
#